data_bf74c8f4c9d74e69c520293839c98572
#
_entry.id   bf74c8f4c9d74e69c520293839c98572
#
_cell.length_a   1.000
_cell.length_b   1.000
_cell.length_c   1.000
_cell.angle_alpha   90.00
_cell.angle_beta   90.00
_cell.angle_gamma   90.00
#
_symmetry.space_group_name_H-M   'P 1'
#
loop_
_entity.id
_entity.type
_entity.pdbx_description
1 polymer ?
#
loop_
_entity_poly.entity_id
_entity_poly.type
_entity_poly.pdbx_seq_one_letter_code
_entity_poly.pdbx_strand_id
1 'polypeptide(L)'
;MDLVALWFWLIALTFTLYFFLEGFDFGVDILRPFLARSEAEERALVGTIGPFWDGNEVWVIAAAGLMFSTFPVWYGALFSGLYPVFVIILLSLLLRGVSFEYRNQVDQQRWRNFWDWMSFLGSLIPSFFWGLTMAKLIEGLPLNADERVLSGFVDLFTPFSVVGGFATLLLFMLHGANFLLLRLHKDTRLYVRARAAALFWGALATAAILTFVVMGYVTEGLFTTFGVLPWVFPTLAALTLGSIWFGLTTRRDVLAFLMSSLTIVFSTLTVFIALYTRQIVLPSTLDPTFSLGLRDSASQPYTLVLMTWVGGIFLPLIIGYQVWNYYVFRERVRPDEGGLDRGYD
;
A
#
# COMPACT_ATOMS: atom_id res chain seq x y z
N MET A 1 10.92 5.90 28.23
CA MET A 1 10.25 5.51 26.98
C MET A 1 11.32 5.36 25.91
N ASP A 2 11.40 4.24 25.21
CA ASP A 2 12.36 4.08 24.11
C ASP A 2 11.86 4.81 22.85
N LEU A 3 12.41 6.00 22.61
CA LEU A 3 12.00 6.85 21.49
C LEU A 3 12.38 6.26 20.13
N VAL A 4 13.44 5.45 20.06
CA VAL A 4 13.86 4.76 18.83
C VAL A 4 12.79 3.73 18.44
N ALA A 5 12.39 2.89 19.40
CA ALA A 5 11.31 1.93 19.18
C ALA A 5 9.97 2.61 18.86
N LEU A 6 9.64 3.71 19.56
CA LEU A 6 8.43 4.48 19.28
C LEU A 6 8.38 4.95 17.82
N TRP A 7 9.46 5.58 17.34
CA TRP A 7 9.50 6.15 16.00
C TRP A 7 9.56 5.08 14.91
N PHE A 8 10.23 3.96 15.17
CA PHE A 8 10.16 2.81 14.26
C PHE A 8 8.73 2.32 14.05
N TRP A 9 7.96 2.17 15.15
CA TRP A 9 6.57 1.72 15.05
C TRP A 9 5.63 2.79 14.50
N LEU A 10 5.91 4.07 14.67
CA LEU A 10 5.14 5.15 14.03
C LEU A 10 5.38 5.17 12.51
N ILE A 11 6.61 4.93 12.03
CA ILE A 11 6.89 4.73 10.61
C ILE A 11 6.14 3.50 10.08
N ALA A 12 6.21 2.38 10.79
CA ALA A 12 5.45 1.18 10.44
C ALA A 12 3.94 1.46 10.35
N LEU A 13 3.39 2.24 11.27
CA LEU A 13 1.98 2.68 11.26
C LEU A 13 1.66 3.52 10.02
N THR A 14 2.50 4.51 9.67
CA THR A 14 2.25 5.37 8.51
C THR A 14 2.30 4.60 7.19
N PHE A 15 3.25 3.69 7.00
CA PHE A 15 3.25 2.77 5.84
C PHE A 15 2.03 1.83 5.85
N THR A 16 1.62 1.34 7.01
CA THR A 16 0.44 0.49 7.13
C THR A 16 -0.84 1.25 6.74
N LEU A 17 -0.98 2.49 7.21
CA LEU A 17 -2.10 3.37 6.84
C LEU A 17 -2.09 3.67 5.33
N TYR A 18 -0.93 3.97 4.77
CA TYR A 18 -0.78 4.18 3.33
C TYR A 18 -1.26 2.97 2.53
N PHE A 19 -0.72 1.77 2.80
CA PHE A 19 -1.10 0.57 2.05
C PHE A 19 -2.56 0.16 2.26
N PHE A 20 -3.11 0.40 3.44
CA PHE A 20 -4.52 0.14 3.72
C PHE A 20 -5.43 1.13 2.96
N LEU A 21 -5.13 2.42 3.01
CA LEU A 21 -5.98 3.46 2.44
C LEU A 21 -5.77 3.57 0.93
N GLU A 22 -4.55 3.77 0.48
CA GLU A 22 -4.23 3.91 -0.93
C GLU A 22 -4.37 2.60 -1.72
N GLY A 23 -4.24 1.45 -1.04
CA GLY A 23 -4.36 0.14 -1.66
C GLY A 23 -5.73 -0.11 -2.31
N PHE A 24 -6.83 0.35 -1.71
CA PHE A 24 -8.12 0.23 -2.38
C PHE A 24 -8.30 1.24 -3.52
N ASP A 25 -7.71 2.43 -3.43
CA ASP A 25 -7.74 3.43 -4.50
C ASP A 25 -7.01 2.90 -5.73
N PHE A 26 -5.80 2.37 -5.56
CA PHE A 26 -5.08 1.67 -6.65
C PHE A 26 -5.90 0.52 -7.22
N GLY A 27 -6.48 -0.31 -6.35
CA GLY A 27 -7.26 -1.47 -6.78
C GLY A 27 -8.48 -1.09 -7.60
N VAL A 28 -9.22 -0.04 -7.21
CA VAL A 28 -10.37 0.48 -7.97
C VAL A 28 -9.92 0.99 -9.33
N ASP A 29 -8.86 1.78 -9.37
CA ASP A 29 -8.37 2.40 -10.62
C ASP A 29 -7.84 1.35 -11.62
N ILE A 30 -7.13 0.32 -11.13
CA ILE A 30 -6.68 -0.80 -11.96
C ILE A 30 -7.86 -1.61 -12.49
N LEU A 31 -8.91 -1.80 -11.70
CA LEU A 31 -10.10 -2.56 -12.10
C LEU A 31 -11.04 -1.78 -13.02
N ARG A 32 -10.99 -0.47 -13.01
CA ARG A 32 -11.89 0.44 -13.72
C ARG A 32 -12.06 0.10 -15.21
N PRO A 33 -10.99 -0.08 -16.04
CA PRO A 33 -11.12 -0.41 -17.45
C PRO A 33 -11.79 -1.77 -17.70
N PHE A 34 -11.75 -2.69 -16.75
CA PHE A 34 -12.36 -4.02 -16.86
C PHE A 34 -13.81 -4.05 -16.37
N LEU A 35 -14.19 -3.12 -15.51
CA LEU A 35 -15.53 -3.07 -14.91
C LEU A 35 -16.48 -2.14 -15.62
N ALA A 36 -16.03 -0.94 -16.02
CA ALA A 36 -16.88 0.05 -16.69
C ALA A 36 -17.22 -0.38 -18.12
N ARG A 37 -18.46 -0.15 -18.52
CA ARG A 37 -18.96 -0.38 -19.88
C ARG A 37 -19.66 0.85 -20.48
N SER A 38 -19.75 1.91 -19.71
CA SER A 38 -20.30 3.20 -20.11
C SER A 38 -19.62 4.33 -19.39
N GLU A 39 -19.70 5.53 -19.92
CA GLU A 39 -19.15 6.74 -19.27
C GLU A 39 -19.78 7.01 -17.89
N ALA A 40 -21.07 6.67 -17.71
CA ALA A 40 -21.74 6.79 -16.42
C ALA A 40 -21.16 5.82 -15.36
N GLU A 41 -20.85 4.59 -15.78
CA GLU A 41 -20.19 3.62 -14.89
C GLU A 41 -18.74 4.03 -14.56
N GLU A 42 -18.03 4.58 -15.55
CA GLU A 42 -16.68 5.12 -15.40
C GLU A 42 -16.66 6.23 -14.33
N ARG A 43 -17.54 7.24 -14.47
CA ARG A 43 -17.69 8.31 -13.48
C ARG A 43 -18.10 7.79 -12.11
N ALA A 44 -18.97 6.80 -12.05
CA ALA A 44 -19.36 6.19 -10.77
C ALA A 44 -18.17 5.53 -10.07
N LEU A 45 -17.31 4.81 -10.80
CA LEU A 45 -16.10 4.20 -10.22
C LEU A 45 -15.12 5.25 -9.71
N VAL A 46 -14.81 6.28 -10.52
CA VAL A 46 -13.96 7.41 -10.08
C VAL A 46 -14.58 8.10 -8.87
N GLY A 47 -15.91 8.32 -8.87
CA GLY A 47 -16.63 8.93 -7.75
C GLY A 47 -16.58 8.11 -6.45
N THR A 48 -16.25 6.81 -6.48
CA THR A 48 -16.08 6.03 -5.24
C THR A 48 -14.80 6.37 -4.49
N ILE A 49 -13.73 6.76 -5.19
CA ILE A 49 -12.41 7.07 -4.64
C ILE A 49 -12.10 8.57 -4.64
N GLY A 50 -12.75 9.36 -5.51
CA GLY A 50 -12.50 10.78 -5.71
C GLY A 50 -12.37 11.61 -4.43
N PRO A 51 -13.25 11.45 -3.42
CA PRO A 51 -13.17 12.20 -2.18
C PRO A 51 -12.00 11.81 -1.26
N PHE A 52 -11.28 10.72 -1.54
CA PHE A 52 -10.34 10.10 -0.61
C PHE A 52 -8.90 10.03 -1.11
N TRP A 53 -8.68 9.84 -2.41
CA TRP A 53 -7.38 9.49 -2.99
C TRP A 53 -6.25 10.46 -2.60
N ASP A 54 -6.47 11.76 -2.65
CA ASP A 54 -5.45 12.77 -2.29
C ASP A 54 -5.06 12.67 -0.79
N GLY A 55 -6.06 12.56 0.08
CA GLY A 55 -5.83 12.37 1.52
C GLY A 55 -5.18 11.02 1.86
N ASN A 56 -5.39 9.98 1.06
CA ASN A 56 -4.76 8.68 1.24
C ASN A 56 -3.30 8.68 0.76
N GLU A 57 -3.02 9.35 -0.36
CA GLU A 57 -1.67 9.46 -0.92
C GLU A 57 -0.71 10.24 0.01
N VAL A 58 -1.21 11.20 0.81
CA VAL A 58 -0.39 11.97 1.77
C VAL A 58 0.35 11.07 2.78
N TRP A 59 -0.17 9.88 3.10
CA TRP A 59 0.48 9.00 4.07
C TRP A 59 1.85 8.49 3.63
N VAL A 60 2.13 8.35 2.32
CA VAL A 60 3.48 8.01 1.82
C VAL A 60 4.47 9.15 2.04
N ILE A 61 4.01 10.40 1.85
CA ILE A 61 4.84 11.58 2.09
C ILE A 61 5.14 11.71 3.58
N ALA A 62 4.13 11.46 4.43
CA ALA A 62 4.30 11.43 5.88
C ALA A 62 5.30 10.35 6.30
N ALA A 63 5.18 9.12 5.77
CA ALA A 63 6.10 8.02 6.07
C ALA A 63 7.55 8.36 5.68
N ALA A 64 7.76 8.89 4.47
CA ALA A 64 9.09 9.30 4.00
C ALA A 64 9.67 10.46 4.85
N GLY A 65 8.85 11.48 5.16
CA GLY A 65 9.27 12.63 5.99
C GLY A 65 9.61 12.23 7.43
N LEU A 66 8.83 11.35 8.04
CA LEU A 66 9.10 10.83 9.38
C LEU A 66 10.37 9.97 9.36
N MET A 67 10.53 9.10 8.35
CA MET A 67 11.74 8.28 8.21
C MET A 67 12.98 9.15 8.00
N PHE A 68 12.92 10.17 7.15
CA PHE A 68 14.01 11.13 6.94
C PHE A 68 14.43 11.82 8.25
N SER A 69 13.45 12.26 9.04
CA SER A 69 13.70 13.02 10.28
C SER A 69 14.20 12.15 11.44
N THR A 70 13.72 10.91 11.55
CA THR A 70 13.96 10.04 12.71
C THR A 70 14.98 8.92 12.46
N PHE A 71 15.17 8.50 11.19
CA PHE A 71 16.13 7.48 10.77
C PHE A 71 16.85 7.88 9.47
N PRO A 72 17.64 8.96 9.48
CA PRO A 72 18.24 9.54 8.27
C PRO A 72 19.19 8.57 7.54
N VAL A 73 19.90 7.72 8.25
CA VAL A 73 20.82 6.71 7.66
C VAL A 73 20.01 5.65 6.91
N TRP A 74 18.95 5.12 7.52
CA TRP A 74 18.04 4.19 6.84
C TRP A 74 17.39 4.82 5.63
N TYR A 75 16.84 6.05 5.76
CA TYR A 75 16.27 6.79 4.65
C TYR A 75 17.28 6.95 3.51
N GLY A 76 18.48 7.42 3.81
CA GLY A 76 19.53 7.65 2.82
C GLY A 76 19.92 6.39 2.06
N ALA A 77 20.17 5.28 2.76
CA ALA A 77 20.53 4.00 2.14
C ALA A 77 19.39 3.41 1.30
N LEU A 78 18.16 3.42 1.83
CA LEU A 78 17.00 2.86 1.14
C LEU A 78 16.65 3.67 -0.12
N PHE A 79 16.57 5.00 -0.01
CA PHE A 79 16.21 5.87 -1.14
C PHE A 79 17.30 5.96 -2.20
N SER A 80 18.57 5.86 -1.84
CA SER A 80 19.66 5.78 -2.82
C SER A 80 19.73 4.41 -3.51
N GLY A 81 19.55 3.32 -2.75
CA GLY A 81 19.61 1.96 -3.28
C GLY A 81 18.43 1.60 -4.16
N LEU A 82 17.24 2.09 -3.83
CA LEU A 82 16.01 1.90 -4.61
C LEU A 82 15.63 3.16 -5.42
N TYR A 83 16.61 4.05 -5.70
CA TYR A 83 16.35 5.33 -6.35
C TYR A 83 15.51 5.22 -7.63
N PRO A 84 15.83 4.34 -8.61
CA PRO A 84 15.00 4.21 -9.81
C PRO A 84 13.57 3.75 -9.50
N VAL A 85 13.38 2.86 -8.53
CA VAL A 85 12.07 2.38 -8.09
C VAL A 85 11.24 3.53 -7.53
N PHE A 86 11.80 4.33 -6.62
CA PHE A 86 11.07 5.47 -6.04
C PHE A 86 10.78 6.56 -7.06
N VAL A 87 11.68 6.82 -8.01
CA VAL A 87 11.41 7.74 -9.12
C VAL A 87 10.23 7.25 -9.97
N ILE A 88 10.21 5.96 -10.31
CA ILE A 88 9.10 5.36 -11.08
C ILE A 88 7.79 5.45 -10.29
N ILE A 89 7.79 5.13 -9.00
CA ILE A 89 6.60 5.26 -8.12
C ILE A 89 6.11 6.71 -8.13
N LEU A 90 6.98 7.69 -7.83
CA LEU A 90 6.61 9.10 -7.75
C LEU A 90 6.07 9.65 -9.08
N LEU A 91 6.71 9.33 -10.20
CA LEU A 91 6.21 9.71 -11.53
C LEU A 91 4.85 9.09 -11.83
N SER A 92 4.63 7.84 -11.41
CA SER A 92 3.35 7.16 -11.59
C SER A 92 2.24 7.78 -10.75
N LEU A 93 2.52 8.12 -9.48
CA LEU A 93 1.59 8.83 -8.61
C LEU A 93 1.24 10.21 -9.17
N LEU A 94 2.23 10.96 -9.65
CA LEU A 94 2.02 12.26 -10.29
C LEU A 94 1.12 12.13 -11.54
N LEU A 95 1.37 11.15 -12.41
CA LEU A 95 0.55 10.91 -13.60
C LEU A 95 -0.88 10.53 -13.23
N ARG A 96 -1.06 9.73 -12.17
CA ARG A 96 -2.37 9.38 -11.63
C ARG A 96 -3.12 10.60 -11.12
N GLY A 97 -2.50 11.39 -10.23
CA GLY A 97 -3.11 12.61 -9.67
C GLY A 97 -3.53 13.59 -10.76
N VAL A 98 -2.62 13.87 -11.72
CA VAL A 98 -2.91 14.74 -12.86
C VAL A 98 -4.07 14.18 -13.71
N SER A 99 -4.20 12.86 -13.85
CA SER A 99 -5.23 12.25 -14.70
C SER A 99 -6.65 12.51 -14.19
N PHE A 100 -6.87 12.54 -12.88
CA PHE A 100 -8.18 12.86 -12.29
C PHE A 100 -8.65 14.27 -12.65
N GLU A 101 -7.73 15.25 -12.67
CA GLU A 101 -8.03 16.65 -12.98
C GLU A 101 -8.19 16.90 -14.48
N TYR A 102 -7.32 16.30 -15.31
CA TYR A 102 -7.23 16.62 -16.73
C TYR A 102 -8.18 15.82 -17.62
N ARG A 103 -8.65 14.66 -17.18
CA ARG A 103 -9.53 13.78 -17.94
C ARG A 103 -10.77 14.48 -18.50
N ASN A 104 -11.37 15.35 -17.72
CA ASN A 104 -12.65 16.02 -18.06
C ASN A 104 -12.48 17.42 -18.65
N GLN A 105 -11.25 17.92 -18.81
CA GLN A 105 -11.02 19.29 -19.31
C GLN A 105 -11.27 19.44 -20.81
N VAL A 106 -11.16 18.36 -21.58
CA VAL A 106 -11.35 18.38 -23.04
C VAL A 106 -12.39 17.34 -23.43
N ASP A 107 -13.43 17.78 -24.19
CA ASP A 107 -14.49 16.89 -24.64
C ASP A 107 -14.12 16.10 -25.91
N GLN A 108 -13.05 15.30 -25.82
CA GLN A 108 -12.56 14.41 -26.86
C GLN A 108 -12.30 13.01 -26.28
N GLN A 109 -12.86 11.98 -26.93
CA GLN A 109 -12.70 10.60 -26.47
C GLN A 109 -11.23 10.13 -26.42
N ARG A 110 -10.39 10.58 -27.36
CA ARG A 110 -8.95 10.24 -27.37
C ARG A 110 -8.23 10.82 -26.15
N TRP A 111 -8.60 12.04 -25.73
CA TRP A 111 -8.06 12.69 -24.55
C TRP A 111 -8.45 11.93 -23.27
N ARG A 112 -9.72 11.58 -23.12
CA ARG A 112 -10.22 10.77 -21.99
C ARG A 112 -9.51 9.42 -21.92
N ASN A 113 -9.43 8.70 -23.04
CA ASN A 113 -8.73 7.41 -23.09
C ASN A 113 -7.25 7.52 -22.70
N PHE A 114 -6.55 8.58 -23.11
CA PHE A 114 -5.16 8.81 -22.73
C PHE A 114 -5.03 8.94 -21.21
N TRP A 115 -5.87 9.75 -20.57
CA TRP A 115 -5.81 9.95 -19.11
C TRP A 115 -6.32 8.73 -18.34
N ASP A 116 -7.25 7.96 -18.87
CA ASP A 116 -7.68 6.69 -18.30
C ASP A 116 -6.51 5.68 -18.26
N TRP A 117 -5.70 5.61 -19.32
CA TRP A 117 -4.49 4.80 -19.32
C TRP A 117 -3.41 5.33 -18.37
N MET A 118 -3.25 6.65 -18.25
CA MET A 118 -2.30 7.24 -17.31
C MET A 118 -2.69 6.95 -15.86
N SER A 119 -3.97 7.04 -15.53
CA SER A 119 -4.48 6.66 -14.21
C SER A 119 -4.28 5.16 -13.93
N PHE A 120 -4.61 4.30 -14.89
CA PHE A 120 -4.40 2.86 -14.78
C PHE A 120 -2.92 2.50 -14.52
N LEU A 121 -2.00 3.02 -15.32
CA LEU A 121 -0.57 2.79 -15.14
C LEU A 121 -0.06 3.44 -13.86
N GLY A 122 -0.58 4.63 -13.52
CA GLY A 122 -0.28 5.35 -12.30
C GLY A 122 -0.67 4.63 -11.03
N SER A 123 -1.60 3.67 -11.12
CA SER A 123 -2.01 2.80 -10.01
C SER A 123 -1.35 1.41 -10.06
N LEU A 124 -1.21 0.84 -11.26
CA LEU A 124 -0.59 -0.48 -11.47
C LEU A 124 0.88 -0.51 -11.03
N ILE A 125 1.64 0.49 -11.51
CA ILE A 125 3.09 0.56 -11.29
C ILE A 125 3.42 0.69 -9.79
N PRO A 126 2.87 1.66 -9.04
CA PRO A 126 3.13 1.76 -7.61
C PRO A 126 2.71 0.51 -6.84
N SER A 127 1.56 -0.10 -7.19
CA SER A 127 1.09 -1.33 -6.54
C SER A 127 2.09 -2.47 -6.62
N PHE A 128 2.76 -2.63 -7.76
CA PHE A 128 3.81 -3.63 -7.95
C PHE A 128 5.11 -3.24 -7.25
N PHE A 129 5.59 -2.01 -7.46
CA PHE A 129 6.89 -1.58 -6.94
C PHE A 129 6.92 -1.43 -5.42
N TRP A 130 5.80 -1.11 -4.77
CA TRP A 130 5.71 -1.13 -3.31
C TRP A 130 5.88 -2.55 -2.75
N GLY A 131 5.27 -3.54 -3.39
CA GLY A 131 5.46 -4.94 -2.99
C GLY A 131 6.90 -5.43 -3.19
N LEU A 132 7.53 -5.03 -4.29
CA LEU A 132 8.95 -5.26 -4.55
C LEU A 132 9.82 -4.61 -3.45
N THR A 133 9.53 -3.35 -3.09
CA THR A 133 10.24 -2.62 -2.03
C THR A 133 10.12 -3.33 -0.68
N MET A 134 8.91 -3.76 -0.30
CA MET A 134 8.68 -4.48 0.96
C MET A 134 9.40 -5.84 0.98
N ALA A 135 9.44 -6.54 -0.15
CA ALA A 135 10.21 -7.77 -0.27
C ALA A 135 11.73 -7.52 -0.13
N LYS A 136 12.25 -6.43 -0.72
CA LYS A 136 13.65 -6.03 -0.56
C LYS A 136 14.03 -5.62 0.86
N LEU A 137 13.11 -5.08 1.64
CA LEU A 137 13.35 -4.85 3.08
C LEU A 137 13.55 -6.15 3.86
N ILE A 138 12.94 -7.25 3.41
CA ILE A 138 13.11 -8.58 4.01
C ILE A 138 14.39 -9.25 3.53
N GLU A 139 14.58 -9.32 2.21
CA GLU A 139 15.71 -9.96 1.55
C GLU A 139 17.03 -9.24 1.83
N GLY A 140 16.97 -7.90 1.90
CA GLY A 140 18.12 -7.03 2.03
C GLY A 140 18.61 -6.47 0.69
N LEU A 141 19.60 -5.59 0.81
CA LEU A 141 20.29 -4.95 -0.32
C LEU A 141 21.80 -5.14 -0.18
N PRO A 142 22.59 -5.11 -1.27
CA PRO A 142 24.05 -5.26 -1.20
C PRO A 142 24.69 -3.97 -0.64
N LEU A 143 24.66 -3.81 0.70
CA LEU A 143 25.31 -2.72 1.41
C LEU A 143 26.79 -3.02 1.62
N ASN A 144 27.63 -2.02 1.39
CA ASN A 144 29.05 -2.05 1.73
C ASN A 144 29.33 -1.43 3.12
N ALA A 145 30.58 -1.42 3.53
CA ALA A 145 31.01 -0.84 4.82
C ALA A 145 30.75 0.68 4.93
N ASP A 146 30.57 1.40 3.83
CA ASP A 146 30.25 2.82 3.80
C ASP A 146 28.71 3.07 3.77
N GLU A 147 27.90 2.07 4.10
CA GLU A 147 26.42 2.14 4.09
C GLU A 147 25.82 2.43 2.71
N ARG A 148 26.57 2.19 1.63
CA ARG A 148 26.15 2.41 0.25
C ARG A 148 25.63 1.12 -0.38
N VAL A 149 24.50 1.22 -1.05
CA VAL A 149 23.93 0.11 -1.82
C VAL A 149 24.62 0.03 -3.19
N LEU A 150 25.09 -1.15 -3.54
CA LEU A 150 25.85 -1.43 -4.76
C LEU A 150 25.04 -2.11 -5.87
N SER A 151 23.71 -2.23 -5.74
CA SER A 151 22.85 -2.85 -6.75
C SER A 151 22.53 -1.90 -7.90
N GLY A 152 22.49 -2.47 -9.12
CA GLY A 152 21.83 -1.84 -10.25
C GLY A 152 20.29 -2.05 -10.21
N PHE A 153 19.58 -1.35 -11.11
CA PHE A 153 18.11 -1.47 -11.17
C PHE A 153 17.62 -2.90 -11.45
N VAL A 154 18.31 -3.65 -12.32
CA VAL A 154 17.93 -5.02 -12.68
C VAL A 154 18.12 -5.99 -11.53
N ASP A 155 19.11 -5.77 -10.66
CA ASP A 155 19.41 -6.62 -9.52
C ASP A 155 18.32 -6.58 -8.43
N LEU A 156 17.43 -5.60 -8.51
CA LEU A 156 16.28 -5.48 -7.62
C LEU A 156 15.18 -6.51 -7.93
N PHE A 157 15.18 -7.07 -9.17
CA PHE A 157 14.17 -8.03 -9.61
C PHE A 157 14.61 -9.47 -9.33
N THR A 158 14.72 -9.83 -8.07
CA THR A 158 14.89 -11.24 -7.67
C THR A 158 13.55 -11.98 -7.75
N PRO A 159 13.55 -13.32 -7.84
CA PRO A 159 12.31 -14.09 -7.80
C PRO A 159 11.41 -13.73 -6.60
N PHE A 160 12.01 -13.54 -5.42
CA PHE A 160 11.30 -13.19 -4.21
C PHE A 160 10.68 -11.79 -4.29
N SER A 161 11.44 -10.79 -4.72
CA SER A 161 10.92 -9.41 -4.83
C SER A 161 9.85 -9.27 -5.92
N VAL A 162 9.97 -9.99 -7.03
CA VAL A 162 8.96 -10.02 -8.10
C VAL A 162 7.66 -10.65 -7.62
N VAL A 163 7.72 -11.77 -6.89
CA VAL A 163 6.53 -12.40 -6.29
C VAL A 163 5.90 -11.47 -5.26
N GLY A 164 6.70 -10.76 -4.45
CA GLY A 164 6.23 -9.73 -3.52
C GLY A 164 5.48 -8.59 -4.24
N GLY A 165 6.01 -8.14 -5.38
CA GLY A 165 5.36 -7.17 -6.25
C GLY A 165 3.98 -7.62 -6.73
N PHE A 166 3.88 -8.84 -7.28
CA PHE A 166 2.60 -9.39 -7.73
C PHE A 166 1.64 -9.68 -6.58
N ALA A 167 2.13 -10.15 -5.42
CA ALA A 167 1.28 -10.39 -4.25
C ALA A 167 0.61 -9.10 -3.78
N THR A 168 1.35 -7.99 -3.72
CA THR A 168 0.82 -6.69 -3.32
C THR A 168 -0.14 -6.11 -4.36
N LEU A 169 0.23 -6.15 -5.64
CA LEU A 169 -0.63 -5.71 -6.74
C LEU A 169 -1.99 -6.43 -6.71
N LEU A 170 -1.98 -7.75 -6.64
CA LEU A 170 -3.20 -8.56 -6.64
C LEU A 170 -4.02 -8.36 -5.35
N LEU A 171 -3.35 -8.18 -4.21
CA LEU A 171 -4.02 -7.87 -2.95
C LEU A 171 -4.72 -6.51 -3.01
N PHE A 172 -4.10 -5.48 -3.61
CA PHE A 172 -4.73 -4.18 -3.80
C PHE A 172 -5.92 -4.25 -4.77
N MET A 173 -5.82 -5.04 -5.84
CA MET A 173 -6.97 -5.28 -6.73
C MET A 173 -8.13 -5.96 -6.00
N LEU A 174 -7.87 -6.98 -5.17
CA LEU A 174 -8.89 -7.60 -4.31
C LEU A 174 -9.48 -6.60 -3.34
N HIS A 175 -8.64 -5.79 -2.70
CA HIS A 175 -9.06 -4.79 -1.71
C HIS A 175 -9.92 -3.70 -2.35
N GLY A 176 -9.54 -3.19 -3.52
CA GLY A 176 -10.35 -2.26 -4.30
C GLY A 176 -11.68 -2.86 -4.75
N ALA A 177 -11.70 -4.13 -5.20
CA ALA A 177 -12.95 -4.81 -5.51
C ALA A 177 -13.87 -4.92 -4.29
N ASN A 178 -13.32 -5.25 -3.10
CA ASN A 178 -14.08 -5.30 -1.86
C ASN A 178 -14.59 -3.92 -1.43
N PHE A 179 -13.80 -2.85 -1.65
CA PHE A 179 -14.23 -1.47 -1.42
C PHE A 179 -15.41 -1.10 -2.32
N LEU A 180 -15.37 -1.47 -3.60
CA LEU A 180 -16.49 -1.25 -4.54
C LEU A 180 -17.77 -1.94 -4.08
N LEU A 181 -17.71 -3.11 -3.43
CA LEU A 181 -18.90 -3.77 -2.85
C LEU A 181 -19.55 -2.94 -1.73
N LEU A 182 -18.78 -2.10 -1.03
CA LEU A 182 -19.32 -1.17 -0.04
C LEU A 182 -19.91 0.08 -0.68
N ARG A 183 -19.27 0.57 -1.75
CA ARG A 183 -19.57 1.89 -2.34
C ARG A 183 -20.62 1.85 -3.42
N LEU A 184 -20.82 0.72 -4.10
CA LEU A 184 -21.81 0.59 -5.16
C LEU A 184 -23.15 0.11 -4.64
N HIS A 185 -24.25 0.57 -5.27
CA HIS A 185 -25.55 0.04 -4.99
C HIS A 185 -25.70 -1.42 -5.47
N LYS A 186 -26.27 -2.29 -4.62
CA LYS A 186 -26.35 -3.75 -4.83
C LYS A 186 -27.22 -4.18 -6.02
N ASP A 187 -28.14 -3.34 -6.43
CA ASP A 187 -29.07 -3.56 -7.54
C ASP A 187 -28.46 -3.27 -8.93
N THR A 188 -27.22 -2.72 -8.96
CA THR A 188 -26.53 -2.35 -10.20
C THR A 188 -25.79 -3.52 -10.84
N ARG A 189 -25.69 -3.54 -12.18
CA ARG A 189 -24.86 -4.49 -12.90
C ARG A 189 -23.37 -4.31 -12.60
N LEU A 190 -22.96 -3.08 -12.28
CA LEU A 190 -21.60 -2.73 -11.90
C LEU A 190 -21.19 -3.44 -10.59
N TYR A 191 -22.09 -3.45 -9.58
CA TYR A 191 -21.86 -4.21 -8.35
C TYR A 191 -21.66 -5.71 -8.61
N VAL A 192 -22.47 -6.31 -9.51
CA VAL A 192 -22.34 -7.73 -9.85
C VAL A 192 -20.97 -8.02 -10.49
N ARG A 193 -20.49 -7.14 -11.38
CA ARG A 193 -19.16 -7.26 -11.98
C ARG A 193 -18.04 -7.05 -10.96
N ALA A 194 -18.16 -6.05 -10.08
CA ALA A 194 -17.19 -5.84 -9.00
C ALA A 194 -17.08 -7.07 -8.09
N ARG A 195 -18.20 -7.75 -7.81
CA ARG A 195 -18.20 -8.99 -7.05
C ARG A 195 -17.52 -10.14 -7.77
N ALA A 196 -17.77 -10.31 -9.07
CA ALA A 196 -17.08 -11.31 -9.89
C ALA A 196 -15.56 -11.03 -9.91
N ALA A 197 -15.16 -9.76 -10.02
CA ALA A 197 -13.77 -9.33 -9.94
C ALA A 197 -13.15 -9.66 -8.57
N ALA A 198 -13.86 -9.41 -7.46
CA ALA A 198 -13.38 -9.75 -6.11
C ALA A 198 -13.10 -11.26 -5.96
N LEU A 199 -13.97 -12.11 -6.51
CA LEU A 199 -13.76 -13.57 -6.49
C LEU A 199 -12.59 -13.99 -7.37
N PHE A 200 -12.49 -13.46 -8.59
CA PHE A 200 -11.43 -13.83 -9.53
C PHE A 200 -10.05 -13.34 -9.06
N TRP A 201 -9.91 -12.05 -8.80
CA TRP A 201 -8.64 -11.47 -8.34
C TRP A 201 -8.29 -11.92 -6.94
N GLY A 202 -9.29 -12.21 -6.09
CA GLY A 202 -9.11 -12.79 -4.78
C GLY A 202 -8.43 -14.17 -4.83
N ALA A 203 -8.78 -15.03 -5.80
CA ALA A 203 -8.12 -16.31 -5.98
C ALA A 203 -6.64 -16.14 -6.36
N LEU A 204 -6.35 -15.24 -7.30
CA LEU A 204 -4.98 -14.95 -7.72
C LEU A 204 -4.18 -14.29 -6.59
N ALA A 205 -4.77 -13.34 -5.85
CA ALA A 205 -4.14 -12.70 -4.69
C ALA A 205 -3.78 -13.73 -3.62
N THR A 206 -4.72 -14.63 -3.29
CA THR A 206 -4.48 -15.69 -2.31
C THR A 206 -3.32 -16.59 -2.74
N ALA A 207 -3.29 -17.03 -4.01
CA ALA A 207 -2.21 -17.86 -4.53
C ALA A 207 -0.85 -17.13 -4.49
N ALA A 208 -0.81 -15.85 -4.90
CA ALA A 208 0.41 -15.05 -4.91
C ALA A 208 0.94 -14.80 -3.48
N ILE A 209 0.06 -14.47 -2.53
CA ILE A 209 0.43 -14.25 -1.12
C ILE A 209 0.97 -15.55 -0.51
N LEU A 210 0.30 -16.69 -0.74
CA LEU A 210 0.80 -17.98 -0.24
C LEU A 210 2.15 -18.33 -0.84
N THR A 211 2.35 -18.08 -2.15
CA THR A 211 3.65 -18.28 -2.80
C THR A 211 4.72 -17.38 -2.17
N PHE A 212 4.41 -16.11 -1.93
CA PHE A 212 5.32 -15.17 -1.28
C PHE A 212 5.71 -15.62 0.14
N VAL A 213 4.74 -16.06 0.93
CA VAL A 213 4.97 -16.56 2.31
C VAL A 213 5.83 -17.84 2.29
N VAL A 214 5.54 -18.78 1.39
CA VAL A 214 6.33 -20.02 1.25
C VAL A 214 7.76 -19.71 0.82
N MET A 215 7.94 -18.81 -0.16
CA MET A 215 9.29 -18.37 -0.56
C MET A 215 10.02 -17.69 0.59
N GLY A 216 9.37 -16.77 1.29
CA GLY A 216 9.96 -16.10 2.46
C GLY A 216 10.38 -17.08 3.56
N TYR A 217 9.64 -18.16 3.75
CA TYR A 217 10.01 -19.23 4.67
C TYR A 217 11.23 -20.02 4.18
N VAL A 218 11.23 -20.43 2.91
CA VAL A 218 12.23 -21.35 2.35
C VAL A 218 13.54 -20.63 2.02
N THR A 219 13.48 -19.42 1.42
CA THR A 219 14.66 -18.71 0.92
C THR A 219 15.22 -17.71 1.92
N GLU A 220 14.34 -16.98 2.63
CA GLU A 220 14.76 -15.86 3.49
C GLU A 220 14.81 -16.21 4.98
N GLY A 221 14.42 -17.42 5.35
CA GLY A 221 14.40 -17.86 6.75
C GLY A 221 13.52 -16.97 7.65
N LEU A 222 12.49 -16.35 7.10
CA LEU A 222 11.70 -15.27 7.70
C LEU A 222 11.13 -15.62 9.06
N PHE A 223 10.91 -16.91 9.33
CA PHE A 223 10.22 -17.39 10.54
C PHE A 223 11.07 -18.31 11.41
N THR A 224 12.31 -18.60 11.01
CA THR A 224 13.14 -19.61 11.68
C THR A 224 13.99 -19.07 12.82
N THR A 225 14.22 -17.76 12.88
CA THR A 225 15.31 -17.20 13.69
C THR A 225 14.86 -16.53 15.02
N PHE A 226 13.56 -16.22 15.26
CA PHE A 226 13.19 -15.24 16.29
C PHE A 226 12.01 -15.58 17.20
N GLY A 227 11.78 -16.83 17.56
CA GLY A 227 10.78 -17.18 18.58
C GLY A 227 9.32 -17.03 18.10
N VAL A 228 8.38 -16.83 19.04
CA VAL A 228 6.92 -16.82 18.77
C VAL A 228 6.43 -15.49 18.20
N LEU A 229 7.05 -14.37 18.55
CA LEU A 229 6.57 -13.03 18.21
C LEU A 229 6.44 -12.78 16.70
N PRO A 230 7.42 -13.17 15.84
CA PRO A 230 7.32 -13.00 14.39
C PRO A 230 6.17 -13.77 13.74
N TRP A 231 5.64 -14.82 14.36
CA TRP A 231 4.56 -15.64 13.84
C TRP A 231 3.16 -15.03 14.03
N VAL A 232 3.00 -14.10 14.98
CA VAL A 232 1.67 -13.54 15.32
C VAL A 232 1.04 -12.84 14.11
N PHE A 233 1.76 -11.90 13.50
CA PHE A 233 1.20 -11.13 12.38
C PHE A 233 1.01 -11.95 11.11
N PRO A 234 1.93 -12.83 10.67
CA PRO A 234 1.68 -13.73 9.54
C PRO A 234 0.50 -14.65 9.76
N THR A 235 0.32 -15.17 10.97
CA THR A 235 -0.84 -16.02 11.31
C THR A 235 -2.14 -15.22 11.22
N LEU A 236 -2.17 -14.01 11.77
CA LEU A 236 -3.33 -13.12 11.66
C LEU A 236 -3.61 -12.72 10.21
N ALA A 237 -2.57 -12.46 9.40
CA ALA A 237 -2.72 -12.19 7.97
C ALA A 237 -3.33 -13.39 7.23
N ALA A 238 -2.89 -14.60 7.51
CA ALA A 238 -3.44 -15.82 6.92
C ALA A 238 -4.90 -16.08 7.33
N LEU A 239 -5.23 -15.87 8.60
CA LEU A 239 -6.61 -16.01 9.12
C LEU A 239 -7.55 -14.98 8.50
N THR A 240 -7.11 -13.72 8.39
CA THR A 240 -7.90 -12.67 7.75
C THR A 240 -8.06 -12.89 6.26
N LEU A 241 -7.02 -13.34 5.55
CA LEU A 241 -7.07 -13.72 4.14
C LEU A 241 -8.10 -14.82 3.89
N GLY A 242 -8.10 -15.87 4.72
CA GLY A 242 -9.13 -16.92 4.67
C GLY A 242 -10.54 -16.39 4.96
N SER A 243 -10.67 -15.45 5.89
CA SER A 243 -11.95 -14.84 6.28
C SER A 243 -12.55 -13.94 5.19
N ILE A 244 -11.74 -13.41 4.25
CA ILE A 244 -12.25 -12.69 3.06
C ILE A 244 -13.20 -13.59 2.28
N TRP A 245 -12.82 -14.85 2.07
CA TRP A 245 -13.63 -15.83 1.33
C TRP A 245 -14.97 -16.11 2.01
N PHE A 246 -14.99 -16.20 3.33
CA PHE A 246 -16.24 -16.31 4.06
C PHE A 246 -17.13 -15.07 3.86
N GLY A 247 -16.57 -13.86 3.90
CA GLY A 247 -17.30 -12.62 3.61
C GLY A 247 -17.85 -12.60 2.17
N LEU A 248 -17.04 -12.95 1.19
CA LEU A 248 -17.43 -12.99 -0.22
C LEU A 248 -18.50 -14.04 -0.50
N THR A 249 -18.38 -15.27 0.00
CA THR A 249 -19.35 -16.36 -0.24
C THR A 249 -20.67 -16.11 0.45
N THR A 250 -20.66 -15.54 1.66
CA THR A 250 -21.88 -15.22 2.44
C THR A 250 -22.48 -13.84 2.10
N ARG A 251 -21.96 -13.12 1.12
CA ARG A 251 -22.40 -11.77 0.71
C ARG A 251 -22.35 -10.72 1.84
N ARG A 252 -21.40 -10.87 2.75
CA ARG A 252 -21.13 -9.91 3.83
C ARG A 252 -20.04 -8.93 3.39
N ASP A 253 -20.41 -7.94 2.58
CA ASP A 253 -19.47 -7.01 1.93
C ASP A 253 -18.58 -6.28 2.94
N VAL A 254 -19.16 -5.81 4.06
CA VAL A 254 -18.39 -5.14 5.13
C VAL A 254 -17.33 -6.08 5.71
N LEU A 255 -17.67 -7.35 5.93
CA LEU A 255 -16.72 -8.34 6.44
C LEU A 255 -15.59 -8.59 5.43
N ALA A 256 -15.90 -8.74 4.13
CA ALA A 256 -14.91 -8.94 3.10
C ALA A 256 -13.91 -7.77 3.03
N PHE A 257 -14.40 -6.53 3.10
CA PHE A 257 -13.56 -5.33 3.12
C PHE A 257 -12.71 -5.26 4.39
N LEU A 258 -13.31 -5.42 5.58
CA LEU A 258 -12.57 -5.41 6.84
C LEU A 258 -11.48 -6.48 6.90
N MET A 259 -11.76 -7.70 6.40
CA MET A 259 -10.77 -8.77 6.39
C MET A 259 -9.65 -8.50 5.39
N SER A 260 -9.93 -7.92 4.22
CA SER A 260 -8.87 -7.49 3.28
C SER A 260 -8.03 -6.34 3.84
N SER A 261 -8.65 -5.40 4.55
CA SER A 261 -7.96 -4.33 5.29
C SER A 261 -6.99 -4.91 6.32
N LEU A 262 -7.48 -5.82 7.17
CA LEU A 262 -6.67 -6.47 8.20
C LEU A 262 -5.56 -7.35 7.59
N THR A 263 -5.80 -7.97 6.43
CA THR A 263 -4.76 -8.73 5.72
C THR A 263 -3.63 -7.79 5.31
N ILE A 264 -3.90 -6.62 4.76
CA ILE A 264 -2.88 -5.61 4.42
C ILE A 264 -2.15 -5.15 5.68
N VAL A 265 -2.87 -4.80 6.74
CA VAL A 265 -2.30 -4.35 8.02
C VAL A 265 -1.34 -5.40 8.58
N PHE A 266 -1.78 -6.64 8.72
CA PHE A 266 -0.95 -7.70 9.31
C PHE A 266 0.20 -8.13 8.39
N SER A 267 0.02 -8.10 7.07
CA SER A 267 1.11 -8.36 6.12
C SER A 267 2.20 -7.29 6.21
N THR A 268 1.82 -6.02 6.29
CA THR A 268 2.76 -4.91 6.46
C THR A 268 3.48 -5.01 7.80
N LEU A 269 2.76 -5.23 8.89
CA LEU A 269 3.34 -5.40 10.21
C LEU A 269 4.27 -6.63 10.30
N THR A 270 4.04 -7.66 9.47
CA THR A 270 4.96 -8.81 9.37
C THR A 270 6.35 -8.39 8.91
N VAL A 271 6.44 -7.48 7.93
CA VAL A 271 7.74 -6.94 7.47
C VAL A 271 8.43 -6.18 8.61
N PHE A 272 7.72 -5.27 9.24
CA PHE A 272 8.31 -4.43 10.30
C PHE A 272 8.67 -5.21 11.56
N ILE A 273 7.89 -6.21 11.97
CA ILE A 273 8.25 -7.04 13.13
C ILE A 273 9.49 -7.91 12.84
N ALA A 274 9.66 -8.38 11.60
CA ALA A 274 10.84 -9.11 11.18
C ALA A 274 12.11 -8.24 11.27
N LEU A 275 12.04 -6.98 10.89
CA LEU A 275 13.12 -6.00 11.04
C LEU A 275 13.38 -5.67 12.52
N TYR A 276 12.32 -5.39 13.27
CA TYR A 276 12.42 -5.00 14.68
C TYR A 276 13.04 -6.09 15.54
N THR A 277 12.66 -7.34 15.37
CA THR A 277 13.19 -8.47 16.14
C THR A 277 14.67 -8.75 15.84
N ARG A 278 15.10 -8.43 14.63
CA ARG A 278 16.52 -8.48 14.23
C ARG A 278 17.32 -7.27 14.71
N GLN A 279 16.65 -6.22 15.20
CA GLN A 279 17.26 -4.92 15.51
C GLN A 279 17.98 -4.32 14.29
N ILE A 280 17.51 -4.61 13.09
CA ILE A 280 18.05 -4.17 11.79
C ILE A 280 16.94 -3.50 11.02
N VAL A 281 17.23 -2.37 10.40
CA VAL A 281 16.28 -1.65 9.52
C VAL A 281 16.51 -1.93 8.05
N LEU A 282 17.72 -2.34 7.65
CA LEU A 282 18.07 -2.74 6.30
C LEU A 282 19.17 -3.81 6.34
N PRO A 283 18.85 -5.09 6.03
CA PRO A 283 19.83 -6.16 5.96
C PRO A 283 20.79 -5.97 4.78
N SER A 284 22.08 -6.33 4.98
CA SER A 284 23.05 -6.43 3.88
C SER A 284 23.13 -7.85 3.35
N THR A 285 23.10 -7.99 2.00
CA THR A 285 23.31 -9.26 1.32
C THR A 285 24.80 -9.55 1.04
N LEU A 286 25.71 -8.57 1.19
CA LEU A 286 27.15 -8.76 1.02
C LEU A 286 27.80 -9.33 2.27
N ASP A 287 27.56 -8.68 3.40
CA ASP A 287 28.08 -9.10 4.71
C ASP A 287 27.07 -8.69 5.78
N PRO A 288 26.64 -9.61 6.67
CA PRO A 288 25.72 -9.28 7.75
C PRO A 288 26.20 -8.14 8.66
N THR A 289 27.52 -7.92 8.79
CA THR A 289 28.10 -6.84 9.61
C THR A 289 27.86 -5.45 9.01
N PHE A 290 27.53 -5.35 7.71
CA PHE A 290 27.22 -4.09 7.03
C PHE A 290 25.72 -3.75 7.10
N SER A 291 24.92 -4.60 7.74
CA SER A 291 23.49 -4.33 7.93
C SER A 291 23.27 -3.10 8.80
N LEU A 292 22.29 -2.27 8.44
CA LEU A 292 21.98 -1.07 9.21
C LEU A 292 21.20 -1.44 10.48
N GLY A 293 21.82 -1.15 11.63
CA GLY A 293 21.23 -1.34 12.95
C GLY A 293 20.08 -0.35 13.22
N LEU A 294 19.06 -0.80 13.94
CA LEU A 294 17.91 0.05 14.29
C LEU A 294 18.34 1.28 15.09
N ARG A 295 19.21 1.13 16.07
CA ARG A 295 19.66 2.23 16.94
C ARG A 295 20.69 3.13 16.27
N ASP A 296 21.57 2.54 15.47
CA ASP A 296 22.66 3.25 14.79
C ASP A 296 22.12 4.15 13.67
N SER A 297 20.99 3.76 13.08
CA SER A 297 20.31 4.53 12.02
C SER A 297 19.44 5.66 12.54
N ALA A 298 19.22 5.75 13.87
CA ALA A 298 18.31 6.71 14.47
C ALA A 298 18.96 8.10 14.64
N SER A 299 18.14 9.13 14.56
CA SER A 299 18.51 10.51 14.86
C SER A 299 18.89 10.71 16.34
N GLN A 300 19.58 11.81 16.60
CA GLN A 300 19.97 12.23 17.96
C GLN A 300 18.73 12.31 18.89
N PRO A 301 18.88 12.04 20.22
CA PRO A 301 17.76 12.06 21.16
C PRO A 301 16.95 13.36 21.15
N TYR A 302 17.62 14.50 20.99
CA TYR A 302 16.93 15.80 20.88
C TYR A 302 15.93 15.84 19.72
N THR A 303 16.34 15.38 18.54
CA THR A 303 15.48 15.32 17.35
C THR A 303 14.28 14.41 17.59
N LEU A 304 14.50 13.22 18.17
CA LEU A 304 13.41 12.29 18.47
C LEU A 304 12.40 12.87 19.47
N VAL A 305 12.87 13.60 20.50
CA VAL A 305 12.00 14.29 21.45
C VAL A 305 11.18 15.40 20.74
N LEU A 306 11.83 16.24 19.94
CA LEU A 306 11.14 17.31 19.18
C LEU A 306 10.07 16.72 18.26
N MET A 307 10.44 15.67 17.49
CA MET A 307 9.50 14.99 16.60
C MET A 307 8.34 14.36 17.38
N THR A 308 8.57 13.88 18.61
CA THR A 308 7.49 13.30 19.45
C THR A 308 6.45 14.36 19.82
N TRP A 309 6.86 15.58 20.14
CA TRP A 309 5.93 16.66 20.37
C TRP A 309 5.15 17.04 19.12
N VAL A 310 5.83 17.19 17.98
CA VAL A 310 5.21 17.52 16.69
C VAL A 310 4.25 16.40 16.28
N GLY A 311 4.72 15.15 16.25
CA GLY A 311 3.90 14.00 15.88
C GLY A 311 2.72 13.77 16.82
N GLY A 312 2.92 13.97 18.14
CA GLY A 312 1.87 13.84 19.14
C GLY A 312 0.72 14.84 18.99
N ILE A 313 0.97 15.99 18.37
CA ILE A 313 -0.05 17.01 18.06
C ILE A 313 -0.69 16.73 16.69
N PHE A 314 0.13 16.58 15.64
CA PHE A 314 -0.37 16.56 14.26
C PHE A 314 -0.96 15.22 13.83
N LEU A 315 -0.39 14.08 14.25
CA LEU A 315 -0.93 12.77 13.85
C LEU A 315 -2.38 12.54 14.29
N PRO A 316 -2.79 12.84 15.54
CA PRO A 316 -4.19 12.71 15.94
C PRO A 316 -5.12 13.64 15.15
N LEU A 317 -4.68 14.86 14.82
CA LEU A 317 -5.46 15.80 14.02
C LEU A 317 -5.68 15.30 12.59
N ILE A 318 -4.62 14.77 11.95
CA ILE A 318 -4.69 14.21 10.60
C ILE A 318 -5.59 12.96 10.58
N ILE A 319 -5.43 12.06 11.55
CA ILE A 319 -6.29 10.87 11.67
C ILE A 319 -7.75 11.29 11.91
N GLY A 320 -8.00 12.26 12.78
CA GLY A 320 -9.35 12.77 13.04
C GLY A 320 -9.99 13.37 11.79
N TYR A 321 -9.24 14.15 11.00
CA TYR A 321 -9.69 14.68 9.72
C TYR A 321 -9.99 13.56 8.72
N GLN A 322 -9.10 12.57 8.61
CA GLN A 322 -9.30 11.42 7.71
C GLN A 322 -10.58 10.64 8.05
N VAL A 323 -10.80 10.32 9.33
CA VAL A 323 -12.02 9.65 9.80
C VAL A 323 -13.27 10.48 9.48
N TRP A 324 -13.21 11.79 9.69
CA TRP A 324 -14.30 12.70 9.37
C TRP A 324 -14.60 12.72 7.86
N ASN A 325 -13.58 12.76 7.00
CA ASN A 325 -13.74 12.71 5.54
C ASN A 325 -14.46 11.42 5.10
N TYR A 326 -14.02 10.25 5.61
CA TYR A 326 -14.71 8.99 5.33
C TYR A 326 -16.16 8.95 5.85
N TYR A 327 -16.43 9.58 6.96
CA TYR A 327 -17.80 9.66 7.50
C TYR A 327 -18.71 10.53 6.62
N VAL A 328 -18.21 11.67 6.13
CA VAL A 328 -18.98 12.59 5.27
C VAL A 328 -19.35 11.93 3.95
N PHE A 329 -18.37 11.27 3.30
CA PHE A 329 -18.57 10.67 1.97
C PHE A 329 -18.91 9.17 2.01
N ARG A 330 -19.57 8.66 3.05
CA ARG A 330 -19.87 7.23 3.20
C ARG A 330 -21.01 6.69 2.34
N GLU A 331 -21.78 7.54 1.66
CA GLU A 331 -22.94 7.14 0.87
C GLU A 331 -22.55 6.28 -0.34
N ARG A 332 -23.47 5.41 -0.78
CA ARG A 332 -23.28 4.55 -1.93
C ARG A 332 -23.51 5.33 -3.22
N VAL A 333 -22.74 4.99 -4.26
CA VAL A 333 -22.78 5.64 -5.58
C VAL A 333 -23.61 4.80 -6.56
N ARG A 334 -24.41 5.47 -7.42
CA ARG A 334 -25.12 4.88 -8.55
C ARG A 334 -24.60 5.44 -9.88
N PRO A 335 -24.50 4.60 -10.95
CA PRO A 335 -24.08 5.09 -12.27
C PRO A 335 -25.06 6.09 -12.91
N ASP A 336 -26.35 6.04 -12.52
CA ASP A 336 -27.41 6.82 -13.16
C ASP A 336 -27.64 8.20 -12.50
N GLU A 337 -27.12 8.42 -11.30
CA GLU A 337 -27.30 9.65 -10.51
C GLU A 337 -26.14 10.65 -10.72
N GLY A 338 -25.64 10.81 -11.97
CA GLY A 338 -24.57 11.73 -12.33
C GLY A 338 -23.53 11.86 -11.20
N GLY A 339 -22.47 11.01 -11.19
CA GLY A 339 -21.55 10.93 -10.09
C GLY A 339 -21.11 12.31 -9.60
N LEU A 340 -21.42 12.63 -8.33
CA LEU A 340 -20.94 13.80 -7.59
C LEU A 340 -21.04 15.17 -8.30
N ASP A 341 -22.21 15.52 -8.87
CA ASP A 341 -22.54 16.93 -9.17
C ASP A 341 -22.88 17.74 -7.90
N ARG A 342 -22.57 17.19 -6.73
CA ARG A 342 -22.74 17.85 -5.44
C ARG A 342 -21.37 18.08 -4.78
N GLY A 343 -20.61 19.05 -5.31
CA GLY A 343 -19.54 19.54 -4.47
C GLY A 343 -18.25 20.06 -5.09
N TYR A 344 -18.22 20.45 -6.35
CA TYR A 344 -17.15 21.30 -6.90
C TYR A 344 -17.75 22.45 -7.72
N ASP A 345 -18.66 23.21 -7.09
CA ASP A 345 -18.99 24.60 -7.46
C ASP A 345 -18.40 25.54 -6.39
#